data_faaaaab2a41e4e95037887b94207b87f
#
_entry.id   faaaaab2a41e4e95037887b94207b87f
#
_cell.length_a   1.000
_cell.length_b   1.000
_cell.length_c   1.000
_cell.angle_alpha   90.00
_cell.angle_beta   90.00
_cell.angle_gamma   90.00
#
_symmetry.space_group_name_H-M   'P 1'
#
loop_
_entity.id
_entity.type
_entity.pdbx_description
1 polymer ?
#
loop_
_entity_poly.entity_id
_entity_poly.type
_entity_poly.pdbx_seq_one_letter_code
_entity_poly.pdbx_strand_id
1 'polypeptide(L)'
;MTDTIPADLASTVDAHGKAVAAGDNDAVLADFLPDRIGQLIASADVPARLKAAEVRTITEAEPGQYDAIIRYTKLDNHWFELRSRWVLFTDGSWRVSSVRNIPDTPPWMGLTGPSPDGLDTAHWEGLRAGRLLLQRCCQCATWVWSPRPICPACHCFDLKFEAVDPVGTIYSWTRTWQPFSQEATGHLPYVVVLVELPAADARRVVGVLAHADGLTPRIGAAVRGIIEQPPDDRYWPVVRWHLDPDSDLEPR
;
A
#
# COMPACT_ATOMS: atom_id res chain seq x y z
N MET A 1 -21.79 -10.61 2.65
CA MET A 1 -22.83 -9.74 2.04
C MET A 1 -22.20 -9.22 0.78
N THR A 2 -22.72 -9.55 -0.38
CA THR A 2 -22.28 -8.95 -1.66
C THR A 2 -22.69 -7.50 -1.64
N ASP A 3 -21.73 -6.60 -1.37
CA ASP A 3 -21.96 -5.17 -1.37
C ASP A 3 -22.39 -4.76 -2.79
N THR A 4 -23.66 -4.45 -2.93
CA THR A 4 -24.23 -4.03 -4.22
C THR A 4 -23.79 -2.59 -4.45
N ILE A 5 -22.98 -2.36 -5.47
CA ILE A 5 -22.57 -1.01 -5.90
C ILE A 5 -23.83 -0.20 -6.19
N PRO A 6 -23.97 1.03 -5.64
CA PRO A 6 -25.09 1.90 -5.97
C PRO A 6 -25.20 2.14 -7.48
N ALA A 7 -26.37 1.94 -8.04
CA ALA A 7 -26.57 2.03 -9.49
C ALA A 7 -26.35 3.45 -10.04
N ASP A 8 -26.69 4.46 -9.24
CA ASP A 8 -26.45 5.88 -9.51
C ASP A 8 -24.95 6.21 -9.52
N LEU A 9 -24.16 5.62 -8.60
CA LEU A 9 -22.70 5.74 -8.61
C LEU A 9 -22.11 5.16 -9.90
N ALA A 10 -22.51 3.95 -10.29
CA ALA A 10 -21.97 3.30 -11.49
C ALA A 10 -22.22 4.15 -12.74
N SER A 11 -23.42 4.73 -12.87
CA SER A 11 -23.76 5.62 -13.98
C SER A 11 -22.98 6.93 -13.95
N THR A 12 -22.76 7.50 -12.75
CA THR A 12 -21.96 8.73 -12.57
C THR A 12 -20.50 8.50 -12.95
N VAL A 13 -19.90 7.39 -12.50
CA VAL A 13 -18.52 7.04 -12.83
C VAL A 13 -18.34 6.85 -14.34
N ASP A 14 -19.27 6.19 -15.01
CA ASP A 14 -19.22 6.00 -16.46
C ASP A 14 -19.35 7.33 -17.21
N ALA A 15 -20.29 8.19 -16.81
CA ALA A 15 -20.47 9.53 -17.38
C ALA A 15 -19.21 10.41 -17.20
N HIS A 16 -18.61 10.38 -15.99
CA HIS A 16 -17.36 11.07 -15.70
C HIS A 16 -16.21 10.61 -16.60
N GLY A 17 -16.03 9.29 -16.74
CA GLY A 17 -15.01 8.74 -17.63
C GLY A 17 -15.17 9.22 -19.07
N LYS A 18 -16.40 9.26 -19.58
CA LYS A 18 -16.73 9.78 -20.92
C LYS A 18 -16.47 11.27 -21.04
N ALA A 19 -16.78 12.07 -20.03
CA ALA A 19 -16.50 13.51 -20.00
C ALA A 19 -14.99 13.77 -20.06
N VAL A 20 -14.19 13.04 -19.27
CA VAL A 20 -12.72 13.12 -19.33
C VAL A 20 -12.22 12.77 -20.73
N ALA A 21 -12.70 11.68 -21.34
CA ALA A 21 -12.27 11.28 -22.66
C ALA A 21 -12.66 12.28 -23.75
N ALA A 22 -13.79 12.94 -23.60
CA ALA A 22 -14.27 13.99 -24.50
C ALA A 22 -13.56 15.34 -24.29
N GLY A 23 -12.83 15.53 -23.18
CA GLY A 23 -12.22 16.80 -22.81
C GLY A 23 -13.24 17.83 -22.30
N ASP A 24 -14.38 17.38 -21.80
CA ASP A 24 -15.41 18.22 -21.19
C ASP A 24 -15.01 18.59 -19.76
N ASN A 25 -14.17 19.60 -19.63
CA ASN A 25 -13.64 20.03 -18.36
C ASN A 25 -14.72 20.51 -17.39
N ASP A 26 -15.78 21.14 -17.87
CA ASP A 26 -16.84 21.65 -17.00
C ASP A 26 -17.61 20.49 -16.34
N ALA A 27 -17.92 19.45 -17.10
CA ALA A 27 -18.55 18.23 -16.57
C ALA A 27 -17.60 17.50 -15.58
N VAL A 28 -16.31 17.39 -15.90
CA VAL A 28 -15.31 16.75 -15.01
C VAL A 28 -15.18 17.50 -13.70
N LEU A 29 -15.09 18.82 -13.74
CA LEU A 29 -14.94 19.67 -12.54
C LEU A 29 -16.21 19.67 -11.68
N ALA A 30 -17.39 19.53 -12.32
CA ALA A 30 -18.64 19.40 -11.59
C ALA A 30 -18.71 18.17 -10.68
N ASP A 31 -18.00 17.11 -11.04
CA ASP A 31 -17.91 15.88 -10.23
C ASP A 31 -16.88 15.96 -9.09
N PHE A 32 -16.04 16.97 -9.05
CA PHE A 32 -15.02 17.09 -8.00
C PHE A 32 -15.59 17.72 -6.74
N LEU A 33 -15.00 17.36 -5.58
CA LEU A 33 -15.27 18.09 -4.34
C LEU A 33 -14.82 19.55 -4.50
N PRO A 34 -15.71 20.54 -4.26
CA PRO A 34 -15.46 21.94 -4.59
C PRO A 34 -14.24 22.55 -3.90
N ASP A 35 -13.95 22.10 -2.67
CA ASP A 35 -12.81 22.53 -1.85
C ASP A 35 -11.47 21.89 -2.26
N ARG A 36 -11.48 20.92 -3.17
CA ARG A 36 -10.30 20.13 -3.59
C ARG A 36 -9.97 20.22 -5.07
N ILE A 37 -10.70 20.97 -5.86
CA ILE A 37 -10.56 21.02 -7.33
C ILE A 37 -9.10 21.23 -7.76
N GLY A 38 -8.41 22.22 -7.23
CA GLY A 38 -7.02 22.51 -7.60
C GLY A 38 -6.07 21.37 -7.25
N GLN A 39 -6.31 20.67 -6.14
CA GLN A 39 -5.52 19.54 -5.69
C GLN A 39 -5.77 18.31 -6.55
N LEU A 40 -7.02 18.06 -6.93
CA LEU A 40 -7.42 16.94 -7.79
C LEU A 40 -6.83 17.08 -9.20
N ILE A 41 -6.89 18.27 -9.80
CA ILE A 41 -6.28 18.54 -11.10
C ILE A 41 -4.75 18.27 -11.05
N ALA A 42 -4.08 18.71 -9.98
CA ALA A 42 -2.64 18.54 -9.83
C ALA A 42 -2.20 17.08 -9.54
N SER A 43 -3.13 16.22 -9.14
CA SER A 43 -2.83 14.84 -8.70
C SER A 43 -2.91 13.79 -9.81
N ALA A 44 -3.40 14.15 -11.00
CA ALA A 44 -3.51 13.25 -12.14
C ALA A 44 -2.94 13.89 -13.41
N ASP A 45 -2.17 13.12 -14.16
CA ASP A 45 -1.69 13.50 -15.49
C ASP A 45 -2.63 12.89 -16.54
N VAL A 46 -3.39 13.74 -17.21
CA VAL A 46 -4.37 13.34 -18.21
C VAL A 46 -4.08 14.08 -19.52
N PRO A 47 -3.79 13.36 -20.61
CA PRO A 47 -3.64 13.97 -21.94
C PRO A 47 -4.90 14.70 -22.38
N ALA A 48 -4.72 15.82 -23.07
CA ALA A 48 -5.83 16.68 -23.51
C ALA A 48 -6.83 16.02 -24.50
N ARG A 49 -6.44 14.91 -25.12
CA ARG A 49 -7.29 14.17 -26.08
C ARG A 49 -7.14 12.68 -25.87
N LEU A 50 -8.25 12.02 -25.70
CA LEU A 50 -8.35 10.59 -25.51
C LEU A 50 -9.32 9.99 -26.53
N LYS A 51 -9.17 8.70 -26.80
CA LYS A 51 -10.01 7.96 -27.73
C LYS A 51 -11.24 7.37 -27.05
N ALA A 52 -11.07 6.88 -25.81
CA ALA A 52 -12.12 6.19 -25.07
C ALA A 52 -11.82 6.16 -23.57
N ALA A 53 -12.87 5.94 -22.78
CA ALA A 53 -12.81 5.59 -21.37
C ALA A 53 -13.61 4.30 -21.14
N GLU A 54 -13.12 3.46 -20.23
CA GLU A 54 -13.75 2.20 -19.84
C GLU A 54 -13.65 2.02 -18.33
N VAL A 55 -14.77 1.89 -17.63
CA VAL A 55 -14.78 1.59 -16.19
C VAL A 55 -14.37 0.13 -16.01
N ARG A 56 -13.27 -0.10 -15.28
CA ARG A 56 -12.71 -1.43 -15.03
C ARG A 56 -13.29 -2.06 -13.77
N THR A 57 -13.29 -1.31 -12.69
CA THR A 57 -13.80 -1.75 -11.40
C THR A 57 -14.42 -0.59 -10.63
N ILE A 58 -15.41 -0.91 -9.80
CA ILE A 58 -15.87 -0.05 -8.72
C ILE A 58 -15.94 -0.95 -7.49
N THR A 59 -15.29 -0.57 -6.40
CA THR A 59 -15.24 -1.35 -5.17
C THR A 59 -15.48 -0.46 -3.96
N GLU A 60 -16.21 -0.93 -2.98
CA GLU A 60 -16.33 -0.22 -1.72
C GLU A 60 -15.00 -0.32 -0.95
N ALA A 61 -14.40 0.84 -0.67
CA ALA A 61 -13.14 0.94 0.04
C ALA A 61 -13.34 1.14 1.54
N GLU A 62 -14.36 1.88 1.90
CA GLU A 62 -14.85 2.13 3.25
C GLU A 62 -16.36 2.32 3.19
N PRO A 63 -17.11 2.17 4.28
CA PRO A 63 -18.56 2.35 4.27
C PRO A 63 -18.97 3.69 3.63
N GLY A 64 -19.67 3.63 2.50
CA GLY A 64 -20.10 4.79 1.73
C GLY A 64 -19.02 5.50 0.91
N GLN A 65 -17.83 4.93 0.79
CA GLN A 65 -16.74 5.42 -0.06
C GLN A 65 -16.32 4.36 -1.06
N TYR A 66 -16.22 4.71 -2.31
CA TYR A 66 -15.94 3.78 -3.40
C TYR A 66 -14.71 4.19 -4.19
N ASP A 67 -13.87 3.23 -4.51
CA ASP A 67 -12.77 3.41 -5.47
C ASP A 67 -13.22 2.93 -6.85
N ALA A 68 -13.08 3.76 -7.86
CA ALA A 68 -13.29 3.41 -9.25
C ALA A 68 -11.97 3.44 -10.01
N ILE A 69 -11.72 2.41 -10.83
CA ILE A 69 -10.62 2.36 -11.77
C ILE A 69 -11.19 2.54 -13.17
N ILE A 70 -10.73 3.57 -13.85
CA ILE A 70 -11.11 3.88 -15.22
C ILE A 70 -9.87 3.81 -16.11
N ARG A 71 -9.94 3.01 -17.16
CA ARG A 71 -8.93 2.93 -18.22
C ARG A 71 -9.24 3.94 -19.29
N TYR A 72 -8.24 4.73 -19.64
CA TYR A 72 -8.31 5.72 -20.72
C TYR A 72 -7.40 5.30 -21.86
N THR A 73 -7.93 5.25 -23.08
CA THR A 73 -7.17 4.94 -24.29
C THR A 73 -6.75 6.22 -24.99
N LYS A 74 -5.46 6.37 -25.24
CA LYS A 74 -4.87 7.48 -26.02
C LYS A 74 -5.14 7.31 -27.52
N LEU A 75 -4.89 8.34 -28.29
CA LEU A 75 -5.08 8.31 -29.76
C LEU A 75 -4.15 7.30 -30.47
N ASP A 76 -3.00 7.00 -29.89
CA ASP A 76 -2.02 6.01 -30.37
C ASP A 76 -2.33 4.57 -29.92
N ASN A 77 -3.49 4.34 -29.32
CA ASN A 77 -3.97 3.09 -28.72
C ASN A 77 -3.22 2.64 -27.47
N HIS A 78 -2.22 3.36 -26.96
CA HIS A 78 -1.72 3.14 -25.62
C HIS A 78 -2.81 3.53 -24.60
N TRP A 79 -2.76 2.95 -23.42
CA TRP A 79 -3.72 3.24 -22.37
C TRP A 79 -3.01 3.56 -21.05
N PHE A 80 -3.75 4.16 -20.15
CA PHE A 80 -3.38 4.36 -18.76
C PHE A 80 -4.63 4.23 -17.88
N GLU A 81 -4.45 4.04 -16.60
CA GLU A 81 -5.56 3.93 -15.67
C GLU A 81 -5.48 5.03 -14.61
N LEU A 82 -6.64 5.54 -14.24
CA LEU A 82 -6.82 6.40 -13.08
C LEU A 82 -7.63 5.67 -12.03
N ARG A 83 -7.21 5.82 -10.78
CA ARG A 83 -8.03 5.48 -9.61
C ARG A 83 -8.64 6.76 -9.08
N SER A 84 -9.95 6.80 -8.94
CA SER A 84 -10.71 7.89 -8.34
C SER A 84 -11.50 7.39 -7.13
N ARG A 85 -11.50 8.15 -6.04
CA ARG A 85 -12.33 7.87 -4.88
C ARG A 85 -13.58 8.73 -4.93
N TRP A 86 -14.71 8.07 -4.74
CA TRP A 86 -16.04 8.66 -4.77
C TRP A 86 -16.69 8.64 -3.41
N VAL A 87 -17.30 9.75 -3.04
CA VAL A 87 -18.03 9.93 -1.79
C VAL A 87 -19.38 10.57 -2.07
N LEU A 88 -20.40 10.19 -1.30
CA LEU A 88 -21.70 10.84 -1.37
C LEU A 88 -21.61 12.21 -0.70
N PHE A 89 -21.90 13.27 -1.45
CA PHE A 89 -21.87 14.63 -0.96
C PHE A 89 -23.21 15.02 -0.29
N THR A 90 -23.23 16.13 0.43
CA THR A 90 -24.39 16.57 1.21
C THR A 90 -25.63 16.89 0.40
N ASP A 91 -25.46 17.17 -0.90
CA ASP A 91 -26.56 17.40 -1.86
C ASP A 91 -27.11 16.10 -2.48
N GLY A 92 -26.59 14.95 -2.05
CA GLY A 92 -26.97 13.64 -2.59
C GLY A 92 -26.26 13.26 -3.89
N SER A 93 -25.31 14.05 -4.37
CA SER A 93 -24.50 13.73 -5.56
C SER A 93 -23.22 13.00 -5.19
N TRP A 94 -22.74 12.14 -6.09
CA TRP A 94 -21.42 11.52 -5.97
C TRP A 94 -20.33 12.48 -6.40
N ARG A 95 -19.27 12.60 -5.58
CA ARG A 95 -18.15 13.48 -5.82
C ARG A 95 -16.83 12.77 -5.70
N VAL A 96 -15.87 13.16 -6.55
CA VAL A 96 -14.48 12.69 -6.50
C VAL A 96 -13.75 13.42 -5.37
N SER A 97 -13.23 12.65 -4.42
CA SER A 97 -12.44 13.16 -3.29
C SER A 97 -10.93 12.98 -3.47
N SER A 98 -10.51 12.04 -4.33
CA SER A 98 -9.12 11.87 -4.77
C SER A 98 -9.06 11.24 -6.15
N VAL A 99 -8.03 11.57 -6.92
CA VAL A 99 -7.73 10.95 -8.22
C VAL A 99 -6.22 10.84 -8.39
N ARG A 100 -5.75 9.78 -9.07
CA ARG A 100 -4.34 9.59 -9.40
C ARG A 100 -4.15 8.60 -10.54
N ASN A 101 -3.04 8.72 -11.24
CA ASN A 101 -2.61 7.72 -12.20
C ASN A 101 -2.22 6.42 -11.49
N ILE A 102 -2.59 5.29 -12.08
CA ILE A 102 -2.06 3.99 -11.72
C ILE A 102 -0.91 3.73 -12.70
N PRO A 103 0.33 3.63 -12.24
CA PRO A 103 1.45 3.31 -13.14
C PRO A 103 1.31 1.88 -13.66
N ASP A 104 1.66 1.66 -14.93
CA ASP A 104 1.67 0.33 -15.58
C ASP A 104 2.52 -0.67 -14.79
N THR A 105 3.63 -0.17 -14.25
CA THR A 105 4.47 -0.87 -13.29
C THR A 105 4.65 0.06 -12.11
N PRO A 106 4.00 -0.21 -10.97
CA PRO A 106 4.20 0.61 -9.78
C PRO A 106 5.69 0.68 -9.43
N PRO A 107 6.22 1.86 -9.11
CA PRO A 107 7.61 1.97 -8.70
C PRO A 107 7.85 1.12 -7.45
N TRP A 108 9.07 0.59 -7.33
CA TRP A 108 9.44 -0.24 -6.19
C TRP A 108 9.29 0.55 -4.88
N MET A 109 8.46 0.05 -3.96
CA MET A 109 8.23 0.67 -2.66
C MET A 109 9.12 0.04 -1.58
N GLY A 110 10.37 -0.12 -1.86
CA GLY A 110 11.39 -0.56 -0.92
C GLY A 110 12.44 0.54 -0.82
N LEU A 111 12.29 1.42 0.14
CA LEU A 111 12.85 2.76 0.06
C LEU A 111 14.17 2.95 0.73
N THR A 112 14.40 2.17 1.74
CA THR A 112 15.57 2.32 2.57
C THR A 112 16.52 1.17 2.26
N GLY A 113 17.72 1.35 2.53
CA GLY A 113 18.75 0.36 2.57
C GLY A 113 19.41 0.44 3.93
N PRO A 114 20.63 -0.07 4.06
CA PRO A 114 21.39 0.00 5.29
C PRO A 114 21.53 1.43 5.81
N SER A 115 21.37 1.57 7.11
CA SER A 115 21.67 2.83 7.80
C SER A 115 23.14 3.22 7.60
N PRO A 116 23.48 4.52 7.57
CA PRO A 116 24.85 4.96 7.38
C PRO A 116 25.83 4.47 8.43
N ASP A 117 25.35 4.11 9.62
CA ASP A 117 26.15 3.54 10.71
C ASP A 117 26.45 2.04 10.53
N GLY A 118 25.81 1.39 9.55
CA GLY A 118 26.03 -0.02 9.20
C GLY A 118 25.43 -1.03 10.19
N LEU A 119 24.73 -0.59 11.23
CA LEU A 119 24.20 -1.49 12.26
C LEU A 119 23.20 -2.52 11.73
N ASP A 120 22.47 -2.19 10.69
CA ASP A 120 21.45 -3.04 10.07
C ASP A 120 21.89 -3.66 8.73
N THR A 121 23.14 -3.46 8.31
CA THR A 121 23.65 -3.96 7.02
C THR A 121 23.40 -5.47 6.86
N ALA A 122 23.69 -6.26 7.92
CA ALA A 122 23.49 -7.71 7.86
C ALA A 122 22.01 -8.10 7.70
N HIS A 123 21.06 -7.32 8.22
CA HIS A 123 19.63 -7.52 7.96
C HIS A 123 19.31 -7.37 6.48
N TRP A 124 19.75 -6.28 5.86
CA TRP A 124 19.50 -6.00 4.46
C TRP A 124 20.16 -7.00 3.51
N GLU A 125 21.41 -7.39 3.80
CA GLU A 125 22.09 -8.47 3.07
C GLU A 125 21.38 -9.82 3.28
N GLY A 126 20.81 -10.04 4.44
CA GLY A 126 19.94 -11.20 4.72
C GLY A 126 18.73 -11.21 3.78
N LEU A 127 18.05 -10.07 3.62
CA LEU A 127 16.91 -9.95 2.72
C LEU A 127 17.32 -10.18 1.25
N ARG A 128 18.49 -9.70 0.81
CA ARG A 128 19.04 -10.03 -0.51
C ARG A 128 19.27 -11.53 -0.69
N ALA A 129 19.65 -12.21 0.38
CA ALA A 129 19.83 -13.66 0.40
C ALA A 129 18.52 -14.44 0.66
N GLY A 130 17.35 -13.77 0.65
CA GLY A 130 16.06 -14.39 0.90
C GLY A 130 15.82 -14.81 2.36
N ARG A 131 16.50 -14.17 3.33
CA ARG A 131 16.40 -14.50 4.75
C ARG A 131 16.09 -13.27 5.59
N LEU A 132 15.09 -13.36 6.47
CA LEU A 132 14.86 -12.36 7.50
C LEU A 132 15.85 -12.58 8.64
N LEU A 133 16.78 -11.67 8.83
CA LEU A 133 17.77 -11.72 9.88
C LEU A 133 17.46 -10.68 10.96
N LEU A 134 17.36 -11.09 12.21
CA LEU A 134 17.27 -10.21 13.37
C LEU A 134 18.49 -10.38 14.26
N GLN A 135 18.80 -9.34 15.01
CA GLN A 135 19.94 -9.35 15.91
C GLN A 135 19.64 -10.14 17.19
N ARG A 136 20.61 -10.93 17.68
CA ARG A 136 20.51 -11.70 18.91
C ARG A 136 21.80 -11.60 19.72
N CYS A 137 21.68 -11.45 21.03
CA CYS A 137 22.81 -11.37 21.93
C CYS A 137 23.47 -12.74 22.09
N CYS A 138 24.80 -12.83 21.92
CA CYS A 138 25.54 -14.07 22.08
C CYS A 138 25.66 -14.51 23.56
N GLN A 139 25.54 -13.57 24.51
CA GLN A 139 25.68 -13.85 25.93
C GLN A 139 24.37 -14.27 26.61
N CYS A 140 23.29 -13.51 26.40
CA CYS A 140 22.01 -13.75 27.10
C CYS A 140 20.90 -14.23 26.18
N ALA A 141 21.20 -14.44 24.90
CA ALA A 141 20.28 -14.89 23.85
C ALA A 141 19.07 -13.98 23.60
N THR A 142 19.01 -12.80 24.19
CA THR A 142 17.93 -11.83 23.96
C THR A 142 17.90 -11.40 22.49
N TRP A 143 16.75 -11.47 21.85
CA TRP A 143 16.51 -10.89 20.55
C TRP A 143 16.46 -9.37 20.63
N VAL A 144 17.07 -8.69 19.65
CA VAL A 144 17.16 -7.24 19.58
C VAL A 144 16.65 -6.75 18.20
N TRP A 145 15.61 -5.91 18.23
CA TRP A 145 15.08 -5.26 17.06
C TRP A 145 14.44 -3.90 17.42
N SER A 146 14.79 -2.79 16.75
CA SER A 146 15.77 -2.67 15.65
C SER A 146 17.20 -2.88 16.14
N PRO A 147 18.19 -3.09 15.21
CA PRO A 147 19.58 -3.37 15.57
C PRO A 147 20.20 -2.28 16.44
N ARG A 148 21.06 -2.69 17.37
CA ARG A 148 21.75 -1.83 18.33
C ARG A 148 23.20 -2.27 18.51
N PRO A 149 24.12 -1.36 18.92
CA PRO A 149 25.50 -1.72 19.15
C PRO A 149 25.71 -2.49 20.47
N ILE A 150 24.71 -2.45 21.37
CA ILE A 150 24.80 -3.06 22.72
C ILE A 150 23.47 -3.75 23.05
N CYS A 151 23.56 -4.89 23.70
CA CYS A 151 22.39 -5.64 24.19
C CYS A 151 21.65 -4.82 25.27
N PRO A 152 20.33 -4.57 25.11
CA PRO A 152 19.57 -3.80 26.09
C PRO A 152 19.35 -4.56 27.43
N ALA A 153 19.53 -5.89 27.44
CA ALA A 153 19.30 -6.72 28.63
C ALA A 153 20.56 -6.92 29.49
N CYS A 154 21.69 -7.29 28.88
CA CYS A 154 22.92 -7.62 29.63
C CYS A 154 24.10 -6.70 29.31
N HIS A 155 23.89 -5.70 28.44
CA HIS A 155 24.87 -4.69 28.02
C HIS A 155 26.14 -5.29 27.34
N CYS A 156 26.04 -6.50 26.81
CA CYS A 156 27.08 -7.12 26.01
C CYS A 156 27.15 -6.47 24.62
N PHE A 157 28.35 -6.35 24.06
CA PHE A 157 28.59 -5.85 22.70
C PHE A 157 28.62 -6.95 21.67
N ASP A 158 28.66 -8.23 22.09
CA ASP A 158 28.68 -9.37 21.17
C ASP A 158 27.26 -9.73 20.74
N LEU A 159 26.84 -9.17 19.60
CA LEU A 159 25.54 -9.35 18.99
C LEU A 159 25.75 -9.90 17.58
N LYS A 160 25.01 -10.93 17.21
CA LYS A 160 25.01 -11.55 15.87
C LYS A 160 23.63 -11.50 15.26
N PHE A 161 23.56 -11.64 13.93
CA PHE A 161 22.31 -11.78 13.21
C PHE A 161 21.98 -13.26 13.02
N GLU A 162 20.76 -13.63 13.37
CA GLU A 162 20.23 -14.99 13.19
C GLU A 162 18.97 -14.94 12.33
N ALA A 163 18.77 -16.02 11.55
CA ALA A 163 17.58 -16.15 10.71
C ALA A 163 16.33 -16.40 11.55
N VAL A 164 15.27 -15.73 11.20
CA VAL A 164 13.95 -15.85 11.82
C VAL A 164 12.93 -16.20 10.73
N ASP A 165 12.09 -17.18 10.98
CA ASP A 165 10.96 -17.46 10.10
C ASP A 165 10.00 -16.26 10.10
N PRO A 166 9.69 -15.66 8.93
CA PRO A 166 8.82 -14.50 8.83
C PRO A 166 7.33 -14.90 8.98
N VAL A 167 6.99 -15.49 10.11
CA VAL A 167 5.61 -15.86 10.49
C VAL A 167 5.28 -15.18 11.80
N GLY A 168 4.11 -14.52 11.84
CA GLY A 168 3.72 -13.78 13.03
C GLY A 168 2.27 -13.35 13.01
N THR A 169 1.94 -12.41 13.86
CA THR A 169 0.60 -11.83 13.97
C THR A 169 0.66 -10.31 13.87
N ILE A 170 -0.40 -9.71 13.32
CA ILE A 170 -0.53 -8.26 13.27
C ILE A 170 -0.71 -7.72 14.70
N TYR A 171 0.30 -7.01 15.18
CA TYR A 171 0.23 -6.31 16.47
C TYR A 171 -0.50 -4.96 16.36
N SER A 172 -0.24 -4.25 15.26
CA SER A 172 -0.85 -2.96 14.95
C SER A 172 -0.79 -2.69 13.46
N TRP A 173 -1.64 -1.81 12.96
CA TRP A 173 -1.61 -1.41 11.56
C TRP A 173 -2.10 0.02 11.37
N THR A 174 -1.75 0.61 10.23
CA THR A 174 -2.27 1.89 9.77
C THR A 174 -2.45 1.89 8.26
N ARG A 175 -3.52 2.54 7.78
CA ARG A 175 -3.73 2.76 6.35
C ARG A 175 -3.23 4.14 5.96
N THR A 176 -2.36 4.17 4.99
CA THR A 176 -1.71 5.39 4.50
C THR A 176 -2.41 5.86 3.24
N TRP A 177 -2.94 7.07 3.28
CA TRP A 177 -3.65 7.71 2.18
C TRP A 177 -2.82 8.78 1.47
N GLN A 178 -1.72 9.17 2.07
CA GLN A 178 -0.81 10.21 1.58
C GLN A 178 0.52 9.58 1.14
N PRO A 179 1.10 10.01 0.00
CA PRO A 179 2.43 9.56 -0.38
C PRO A 179 3.48 10.26 0.49
N PHE A 180 4.20 9.51 1.31
CA PHE A 180 5.34 10.03 2.07
C PHE A 180 6.64 10.02 1.25
N SER A 181 6.62 9.39 0.09
CA SER A 181 7.69 9.39 -0.88
C SER A 181 7.11 9.32 -2.29
N GLN A 182 7.90 9.67 -3.29
CA GLN A 182 7.47 9.65 -4.68
C GLN A 182 7.13 8.21 -5.14
N GLU A 183 7.89 7.23 -4.67
CA GLU A 183 7.70 5.81 -4.99
C GLU A 183 6.39 5.26 -4.41
N ALA A 184 5.93 5.80 -3.27
CA ALA A 184 4.68 5.39 -2.66
C ALA A 184 3.43 5.89 -3.41
N THR A 185 3.57 6.87 -4.32
CA THR A 185 2.42 7.50 -5.01
C THR A 185 1.58 6.49 -5.78
N GLY A 186 2.20 5.51 -6.44
CA GLY A 186 1.52 4.47 -7.21
C GLY A 186 0.88 3.36 -6.37
N HIS A 187 1.14 3.33 -5.05
CA HIS A 187 0.70 2.25 -4.15
C HIS A 187 -0.41 2.64 -3.19
N LEU A 188 -0.88 3.89 -3.25
CA LEU A 188 -1.90 4.39 -2.33
C LEU A 188 -3.31 3.86 -2.65
N PRO A 189 -4.14 3.60 -1.63
CA PRO A 189 -3.74 3.52 -0.22
C PRO A 189 -2.99 2.22 0.04
N TYR A 190 -1.99 2.25 0.93
CA TYR A 190 -1.32 1.04 1.38
C TYR A 190 -1.46 0.87 2.90
N VAL A 191 -1.36 -0.36 3.35
CA VAL A 191 -1.44 -0.70 4.78
C VAL A 191 -0.06 -1.06 5.30
N VAL A 192 0.39 -0.31 6.29
CA VAL A 192 1.59 -0.64 7.07
C VAL A 192 1.17 -1.48 8.26
N VAL A 193 1.87 -2.58 8.49
CA VAL A 193 1.66 -3.47 9.62
C VAL A 193 2.89 -3.53 10.50
N LEU A 194 2.67 -3.62 11.80
CA LEU A 194 3.68 -4.00 12.79
C LEU A 194 3.40 -5.45 13.17
N VAL A 195 4.28 -6.34 12.76
CA VAL A 195 4.10 -7.79 12.94
C VAL A 195 4.95 -8.27 14.10
N GLU A 196 4.32 -8.96 15.04
CA GLU A 196 4.98 -9.60 16.16
C GLU A 196 5.39 -11.03 15.76
N LEU A 197 6.68 -11.34 15.96
CA LEU A 197 7.31 -12.61 15.58
C LEU A 197 7.53 -13.50 16.80
N PRO A 198 6.75 -14.57 17.00
CA PRO A 198 6.92 -15.50 18.12
C PRO A 198 8.31 -16.14 18.15
N ALA A 199 8.87 -16.45 16.98
CA ALA A 199 10.19 -17.06 16.84
C ALA A 199 11.36 -16.14 17.31
N ALA A 200 11.09 -14.86 17.55
CA ALA A 200 12.05 -13.88 18.01
C ALA A 200 11.59 -13.19 19.31
N ASP A 201 11.05 -13.93 20.26
CA ASP A 201 10.57 -13.45 21.56
C ASP A 201 9.64 -12.22 21.40
N ALA A 202 8.66 -12.33 20.51
CA ALA A 202 7.69 -11.28 20.22
C ALA A 202 8.31 -9.94 19.75
N ARG A 203 9.48 -9.98 19.09
CA ARG A 203 10.01 -8.79 18.41
C ARG A 203 9.09 -8.39 17.27
N ARG A 204 8.99 -7.09 17.06
CA ARG A 204 8.03 -6.52 16.11
C ARG A 204 8.75 -5.90 14.93
N VAL A 205 8.36 -6.32 13.73
CA VAL A 205 8.94 -5.86 12.47
C VAL A 205 7.88 -5.11 11.67
N VAL A 206 8.25 -3.94 11.17
CA VAL A 206 7.38 -3.13 10.29
C VAL A 206 7.47 -3.66 8.87
N GLY A 207 6.35 -3.63 8.16
CA GLY A 207 6.31 -3.89 6.72
C GLY A 207 4.97 -3.47 6.11
N VAL A 208 4.80 -3.75 4.84
CA VAL A 208 3.56 -3.43 4.11
C VAL A 208 2.75 -4.70 3.91
N LEU A 209 1.45 -4.62 4.15
CA LEU A 209 0.52 -5.72 3.90
C LEU A 209 0.22 -5.79 2.40
N ALA A 210 0.46 -6.95 1.79
CA ALA A 210 0.13 -7.22 0.41
C ALA A 210 -1.39 -7.39 0.24
N HIS A 211 -1.88 -7.04 -0.93
CA HIS A 211 -3.29 -7.22 -1.31
C HIS A 211 -4.31 -6.65 -0.30
N ALA A 212 -3.95 -5.52 0.33
CA ALA A 212 -4.77 -4.88 1.36
C ALA A 212 -5.90 -3.99 0.81
N ASP A 213 -6.13 -3.99 -0.51
CA ASP A 213 -7.18 -3.21 -1.16
C ASP A 213 -8.55 -3.70 -0.69
N GLY A 214 -9.32 -2.79 -0.08
CA GLY A 214 -10.66 -3.10 0.45
C GLY A 214 -10.70 -3.94 1.71
N LEU A 215 -9.55 -4.39 2.24
CA LEU A 215 -9.50 -5.19 3.47
C LEU A 215 -9.21 -4.32 4.69
N THR A 216 -9.90 -4.59 5.79
CA THR A 216 -9.57 -4.03 7.11
C THR A 216 -8.84 -5.10 7.92
N PRO A 217 -7.50 -4.99 8.10
CA PRO A 217 -6.75 -5.99 8.85
C PRO A 217 -7.20 -6.03 10.31
N ARG A 218 -7.26 -7.24 10.89
CA ARG A 218 -7.54 -7.41 12.33
C ARG A 218 -6.24 -7.52 13.12
N ILE A 219 -6.19 -6.88 14.28
CA ILE A 219 -5.13 -7.12 15.27
C ILE A 219 -5.21 -8.57 15.71
N GLY A 220 -4.07 -9.26 15.76
CA GLY A 220 -3.98 -10.69 16.05
C GLY A 220 -4.10 -11.60 14.82
N ALA A 221 -4.46 -11.08 13.65
CA ALA A 221 -4.50 -11.90 12.43
C ALA A 221 -3.12 -12.47 12.10
N ALA A 222 -3.08 -13.75 11.74
CA ALA A 222 -1.84 -14.42 11.33
C ALA A 222 -1.38 -13.91 9.97
N VAL A 223 -0.07 -13.73 9.84
CA VAL A 223 0.57 -13.27 8.62
C VAL A 223 1.87 -14.02 8.35
N ARG A 224 2.18 -14.16 7.06
CA ARG A 224 3.46 -14.66 6.57
C ARG A 224 4.14 -13.61 5.73
N GLY A 225 5.43 -13.35 6.02
CA GLY A 225 6.27 -12.47 5.24
C GLY A 225 6.87 -13.17 4.03
N ILE A 226 6.77 -12.53 2.88
CA ILE A 226 7.47 -12.92 1.65
C ILE A 226 8.52 -11.85 1.37
N ILE A 227 9.77 -12.29 1.16
CA ILE A 227 10.86 -11.39 0.82
C ILE A 227 10.80 -11.14 -0.68
N GLU A 228 10.39 -9.94 -1.05
CA GLU A 228 10.33 -9.49 -2.43
C GLU A 228 11.65 -8.85 -2.84
N GLN A 229 12.19 -9.29 -3.98
CA GLN A 229 13.39 -8.72 -4.55
C GLN A 229 13.06 -7.49 -5.42
N PRO A 230 13.87 -6.44 -5.38
CA PRO A 230 13.64 -5.26 -6.22
C PRO A 230 13.92 -5.57 -7.71
N PRO A 231 13.40 -4.73 -8.61
CA PRO A 231 13.61 -4.91 -10.05
C PRO A 231 15.05 -4.64 -10.49
N ASP A 232 15.83 -3.92 -9.70
CA ASP A 232 17.23 -3.60 -9.96
C ASP A 232 18.02 -3.32 -8.67
N ASP A 233 19.33 -3.26 -8.78
CA ASP A 233 20.26 -3.15 -7.63
C ASP A 233 20.26 -1.78 -6.92
N ARG A 234 19.57 -0.78 -7.47
CA ARG A 234 19.42 0.55 -6.82
C ARG A 234 18.53 0.51 -5.60
N TYR A 235 17.70 -0.52 -5.51
CA TYR A 235 16.75 -0.69 -4.42
C TYR A 235 17.14 -1.88 -3.54
N TRP A 236 16.49 -1.96 -2.40
CA TRP A 236 16.68 -3.03 -1.44
C TRP A 236 15.42 -3.90 -1.33
N PRO A 237 15.60 -5.20 -1.08
CA PRO A 237 14.47 -6.11 -0.86
C PRO A 237 13.64 -5.68 0.35
N VAL A 238 12.37 -6.06 0.36
CA VAL A 238 11.45 -5.79 1.47
C VAL A 238 10.71 -7.05 1.88
N VAL A 239 10.24 -7.09 3.11
CA VAL A 239 9.29 -8.09 3.56
C VAL A 239 7.88 -7.56 3.30
N ARG A 240 7.13 -8.25 2.43
CA ARG A 240 5.70 -8.06 2.26
C ARG A 240 4.96 -9.06 3.12
N TRP A 241 4.01 -8.56 3.90
CA TRP A 241 3.21 -9.41 4.76
C TRP A 241 1.93 -9.81 4.05
N HIS A 242 1.60 -11.09 4.09
CA HIS A 242 0.38 -11.65 3.52
C HIS A 242 -0.47 -12.20 4.66
N LEU A 243 -1.76 -11.91 4.65
CA LEU A 243 -2.69 -12.56 5.57
C LEU A 243 -2.69 -14.06 5.30
N ASP A 244 -2.68 -14.84 6.38
CA ASP A 244 -2.88 -16.28 6.26
C ASP A 244 -4.36 -16.52 5.91
N PRO A 245 -4.67 -17.22 4.80
CA PRO A 245 -6.05 -17.49 4.38
C PRO A 245 -6.92 -18.12 5.46
N ASP A 246 -6.32 -18.93 6.32
CA ASP A 246 -7.04 -19.63 7.41
C ASP A 246 -7.31 -18.72 8.62
N SER A 247 -6.72 -17.53 8.69
CA SER A 247 -6.85 -16.62 9.85
C SER A 247 -8.11 -15.74 9.82
N ASP A 248 -8.80 -15.66 8.68
CA ASP A 248 -9.98 -14.79 8.49
C ASP A 248 -11.33 -15.51 8.68
N LEU A 249 -11.34 -16.79 9.06
CA LEU A 249 -12.54 -17.61 9.00
C LEU A 249 -13.36 -17.75 10.30
N GLU A 250 -13.05 -17.04 11.39
CA GLU A 250 -13.94 -17.01 12.55
C GLU A 250 -14.33 -15.57 12.94
N PRO A 251 -15.62 -15.19 12.76
CA PRO A 251 -16.19 -14.06 13.48
C PRO A 251 -16.34 -14.47 14.96
N ARG A 252 -15.64 -13.78 15.86
CA ARG A 252 -16.00 -13.79 17.28
C ARG A 252 -17.00 -12.70 17.57
#